data_41301fe4e6b9dc21cbf05d64e2893e79
#
_entry.id   41301fe4e6b9dc21cbf05d64e2893e79
#
_cell.length_a   1.000
_cell.length_b   1.000
_cell.length_c   1.000
_cell.angle_alpha   90.00
_cell.angle_beta   90.00
_cell.angle_gamma   90.00
#
_symmetry.space_group_name_H-M   'P 1'
#
loop_
_entity.id
_entity.type
_entity.pdbx_description
1 polymer ?
#
loop_
_entity_poly.entity_id
_entity_poly.type
_entity_poly.pdbx_seq_one_letter_code
_entity_poly.pdbx_strand_id
1 'polypeptide(L)'
;MHSMKILVVDDEPDVRLLFEQRFRREIRSGEFSFSFAYSGEEALTFLRDHPSEVVLILSDINMPGMSGLELLRHVKQDPLPPPPPLVMMLTAYGDTETHAQAMQLGANDFLTKPVDFAALKEKLHGIPSL
;
A
#
# COMPACT_ATOMS: atom_id res chain seq x y z
N MET A 1 -6.73 16.24 -14.68
CA MET A 1 -5.59 15.39 -14.29
C MET A 1 -5.93 14.58 -13.06
N HIS A 2 -5.70 13.28 -13.10
CA HIS A 2 -6.04 12.40 -11.99
C HIS A 2 -4.80 12.02 -11.20
N SER A 3 -4.81 12.33 -9.90
CA SER A 3 -3.78 11.83 -9.00
C SER A 3 -3.96 10.33 -8.77
N MET A 4 -2.88 9.59 -8.75
CA MET A 4 -2.91 8.20 -8.29
C MET A 4 -3.02 8.22 -6.77
N LYS A 5 -4.10 7.68 -6.24
CA LYS A 5 -4.34 7.66 -4.80
C LYS A 5 -3.78 6.39 -4.18
N ILE A 6 -2.84 6.55 -3.26
CA ILE A 6 -2.11 5.47 -2.62
C ILE A 6 -2.37 5.50 -1.13
N LEU A 7 -2.79 4.37 -0.57
CA LEU A 7 -2.95 4.21 0.86
C LEU A 7 -1.72 3.48 1.41
N VAL A 8 -0.98 4.13 2.29
CA VAL A 8 0.18 3.55 2.96
C VAL A 8 -0.25 3.06 4.33
N VAL A 9 -0.02 1.78 4.62
CA VAL A 9 -0.40 1.15 5.88
C VAL A 9 0.86 0.70 6.60
N ASP A 10 1.16 1.35 7.72
CA ASP A 10 2.34 1.06 8.53
C ASP A 10 2.09 1.60 9.94
N ASP A 11 2.45 0.83 10.96
CA ASP A 11 2.22 1.22 12.35
C ASP A 11 3.22 2.25 12.87
N GLU A 12 4.28 2.53 12.12
CA GLU A 12 5.29 3.52 12.51
C GLU A 12 4.87 4.93 12.07
N PRO A 13 4.70 5.87 13.03
CA PRO A 13 4.24 7.23 12.68
C PRO A 13 5.21 7.99 11.76
N ASP A 14 6.50 7.68 11.82
CA ASP A 14 7.52 8.37 11.04
C ASP A 14 7.41 8.09 9.54
N VAL A 15 6.73 7.03 9.15
CA VAL A 15 6.59 6.64 7.75
C VAL A 15 5.89 7.73 6.94
N ARG A 16 4.87 8.37 7.50
CA ARG A 16 4.16 9.45 6.83
C ARG A 16 5.10 10.57 6.43
N LEU A 17 5.91 11.04 7.37
CA LEU A 17 6.83 12.14 7.13
C LEU A 17 7.87 11.76 6.06
N LEU A 18 8.36 10.52 6.14
CA LEU A 18 9.34 10.02 5.20
C LEU A 18 8.77 9.99 3.77
N PHE A 19 7.56 9.47 3.60
CA PHE A 19 6.90 9.44 2.29
C PHE A 19 6.63 10.84 1.77
N GLU A 20 6.19 11.75 2.63
CA GLU A 20 5.92 13.13 2.25
C GLU A 20 7.19 13.84 1.77
N GLN A 21 8.34 13.54 2.37
CA GLN A 21 9.62 14.10 1.96
C GLN A 21 10.11 13.49 0.64
N ARG A 22 10.05 12.17 0.54
CA ARG A 22 10.59 11.45 -0.62
C ARG A 22 9.77 11.66 -1.89
N PHE A 23 8.46 11.87 -1.73
CA PHE A 23 7.55 12.11 -2.86
C PHE A 23 7.09 13.55 -2.95
N ARG A 24 7.82 14.46 -2.34
CA ARG A 24 7.45 15.87 -2.28
C ARG A 24 7.11 16.47 -3.65
N ARG A 25 7.93 16.18 -4.65
CA ARG A 25 7.74 16.68 -6.01
C ARG A 25 6.46 16.14 -6.63
N GLU A 26 6.26 14.85 -6.51
CA GLU A 26 5.10 14.15 -7.08
C GLU A 26 3.80 14.54 -6.41
N ILE A 27 3.84 14.75 -5.09
CA ILE A 27 2.66 15.25 -4.36
C ILE A 27 2.32 16.66 -4.79
N ARG A 28 3.32 17.51 -4.91
CA ARG A 28 3.14 18.92 -5.29
C ARG A 28 2.58 19.05 -6.71
N SER A 29 3.02 18.21 -7.63
CA SER A 29 2.54 18.21 -9.01
C SER A 29 1.17 17.56 -9.17
N GLY A 30 0.67 16.85 -8.13
CA GLY A 30 -0.58 16.13 -8.21
C GLY A 30 -0.47 14.76 -8.86
N GLU A 31 0.75 14.27 -9.12
CA GLU A 31 0.94 12.95 -9.72
C GLU A 31 0.50 11.84 -8.75
N PHE A 32 0.91 11.95 -7.48
CA PHE A 32 0.53 11.01 -6.43
C PHE A 32 -0.16 11.73 -5.27
N SER A 33 -1.13 11.07 -4.69
CA SER A 33 -1.80 11.52 -3.48
C SER A 33 -1.74 10.40 -2.45
N PHE A 34 -1.16 10.66 -1.29
CA PHE A 34 -0.96 9.65 -0.25
C PHE A 34 -1.93 9.85 0.91
N SER A 35 -2.50 8.74 1.36
CA SER A 35 -3.23 8.66 2.63
C SER A 35 -2.53 7.64 3.50
N PHE A 36 -2.68 7.75 4.82
CA PHE A 36 -1.95 6.91 5.75
C PHE A 36 -2.90 6.27 6.75
N ALA A 37 -2.71 4.97 6.98
CA ALA A 37 -3.38 4.22 8.03
C ALA A 37 -2.30 3.58 8.89
N TYR A 38 -2.51 3.58 10.20
CA TYR A 38 -1.50 3.10 11.15
C TYR A 38 -1.80 1.69 11.66
N SER A 39 -2.82 1.06 11.11
CA SER A 39 -3.18 -0.33 11.40
C SER A 39 -3.99 -0.90 10.24
N GLY A 40 -4.12 -2.22 10.21
CA GLY A 40 -4.99 -2.88 9.23
C GLY A 40 -6.45 -2.50 9.41
N GLU A 41 -6.87 -2.35 10.66
CA GLU A 41 -8.24 -1.95 10.99
C GLU A 41 -8.56 -0.55 10.47
N GLU A 42 -7.63 0.41 10.66
CA GLU A 42 -7.78 1.76 10.13
C GLU A 42 -7.84 1.73 8.60
N ALA A 43 -7.01 0.89 7.98
CA ALA A 43 -6.99 0.76 6.53
C ALA A 43 -8.34 0.29 5.99
N LEU A 44 -8.94 -0.71 6.62
CA LEU A 44 -10.25 -1.22 6.21
C LEU A 44 -11.34 -0.16 6.37
N THR A 45 -11.30 0.60 7.48
CA THR A 45 -12.24 1.70 7.69
C THR A 45 -12.09 2.75 6.59
N PHE A 46 -10.85 3.10 6.28
CA PHE A 46 -10.57 4.08 5.23
C PHE A 46 -11.14 3.61 3.88
N LEU A 47 -10.92 2.34 3.53
CA LEU A 47 -11.39 1.79 2.27
C LEU A 47 -12.91 1.77 2.17
N ARG A 48 -13.60 1.50 3.29
CA ARG A 48 -15.07 1.53 3.33
C ARG A 48 -15.61 2.94 3.18
N ASP A 49 -14.92 3.91 3.77
CA ASP A 49 -15.35 5.32 3.73
C ASP A 49 -15.01 6.00 2.40
N HIS A 50 -14.08 5.42 1.63
CA HIS A 50 -13.62 5.98 0.36
C HIS A 50 -13.69 4.93 -0.74
N PRO A 51 -14.89 4.41 -1.06
CA PRO A 51 -15.01 3.31 -2.01
C PRO A 51 -14.51 3.73 -3.40
N SER A 52 -13.74 2.86 -4.01
CA SER A 52 -13.20 3.02 -5.38
C SER A 52 -12.20 4.17 -5.55
N GLU A 53 -11.76 4.81 -4.46
CA GLU A 53 -10.82 5.93 -4.57
C GLU A 53 -9.36 5.49 -4.55
N VAL A 54 -9.04 4.40 -3.85
CA VAL A 54 -7.65 3.95 -3.69
C VAL A 54 -7.25 3.06 -4.86
N VAL A 55 -6.17 3.44 -5.54
CA VAL A 55 -5.62 2.66 -6.67
C VAL A 55 -4.64 1.61 -6.17
N LEU A 56 -3.83 1.96 -5.18
CA LEU A 56 -2.79 1.07 -4.65
C LEU A 56 -2.76 1.14 -3.13
N ILE A 57 -2.68 -0.03 -2.49
CA ILE A 57 -2.39 -0.15 -1.07
C ILE A 57 -0.93 -0.61 -0.94
N LEU A 58 -0.14 0.12 -0.18
CA LEU A 58 1.23 -0.22 0.14
C LEU A 58 1.28 -0.53 1.64
N SER A 59 1.40 -1.79 2.00
CA SER A 59 1.22 -2.23 3.39
C SER A 59 2.42 -2.97 3.94
N ASP A 60 2.82 -2.60 5.15
CA ASP A 60 3.72 -3.40 5.97
C ASP A 60 3.01 -4.71 6.34
N ILE A 61 3.78 -5.77 6.55
CA ILE A 61 3.24 -7.07 6.94
C ILE A 61 3.13 -7.18 8.46
N ASN A 62 4.20 -6.80 9.16
CA ASN A 62 4.27 -6.99 10.60
C ASN A 62 3.73 -5.77 11.35
N MET A 63 2.47 -5.86 11.78
CA MET A 63 1.82 -4.80 12.54
C MET A 63 1.07 -5.40 13.73
N PRO A 64 0.97 -4.66 14.86
CA PRO A 64 0.14 -5.11 15.98
C PRO A 64 -1.32 -5.27 15.57
N GLY A 65 -2.00 -6.23 16.13
CA GLY A 65 -3.39 -6.53 15.78
C GLY A 65 -3.46 -7.20 14.42
N MET A 66 -4.18 -6.60 13.48
CA MET A 66 -4.30 -7.15 12.14
C MET A 66 -2.97 -7.03 11.38
N SER A 67 -2.43 -8.15 10.93
CA SER A 67 -1.21 -8.16 10.11
C SER A 67 -1.51 -7.67 8.70
N GLY A 68 -0.43 -7.35 7.96
CA GLY A 68 -0.59 -6.99 6.55
C GLY A 68 -1.13 -8.13 5.70
N LEU A 69 -0.83 -9.38 6.06
CA LEU A 69 -1.38 -10.55 5.36
C LEU A 69 -2.88 -10.68 5.59
N GLU A 70 -3.36 -10.42 6.81
CA GLU A 70 -4.79 -10.41 7.10
C GLU A 70 -5.50 -9.29 6.36
N LEU A 71 -4.89 -8.10 6.32
CA LEU A 71 -5.42 -6.98 5.55
C LEU A 71 -5.53 -7.35 4.07
N LEU A 72 -4.48 -7.94 3.51
CA LEU A 72 -4.48 -8.38 2.12
C LEU A 72 -5.63 -9.34 1.84
N ARG A 73 -5.86 -10.30 2.73
CA ARG A 73 -6.95 -11.27 2.58
C ARG A 73 -8.29 -10.55 2.55
N HIS A 74 -8.52 -9.59 3.46
CA HIS A 74 -9.77 -8.82 3.47
C HIS A 74 -9.95 -8.03 2.19
N VAL A 75 -8.90 -7.38 1.70
CA VAL A 75 -8.98 -6.58 0.48
C VAL A 75 -9.33 -7.42 -0.74
N LYS A 76 -8.78 -8.65 -0.81
CA LYS A 76 -8.99 -9.52 -1.96
C LYS A 76 -10.26 -10.37 -1.88
N GLN A 77 -10.75 -10.68 -0.68
CA GLN A 77 -11.88 -11.59 -0.49
C GLN A 77 -13.17 -10.89 -0.14
N ASP A 78 -13.12 -9.76 0.57
CA ASP A 78 -14.31 -9.03 0.94
C ASP A 78 -14.85 -8.26 -0.27
N PRO A 79 -16.18 -8.17 -0.41
CA PRO A 79 -16.73 -7.43 -1.53
C PRO A 79 -16.43 -5.94 -1.40
N LEU A 80 -15.68 -5.42 -2.38
CA LEU A 80 -15.38 -4.00 -2.51
C LEU A 80 -15.90 -3.52 -3.86
N PRO A 81 -16.35 -2.25 -3.93
CA PRO A 81 -16.75 -1.70 -5.23
C PRO A 81 -15.58 -1.75 -6.22
N PRO A 82 -15.82 -2.15 -7.47
CA PRO A 82 -14.78 -2.17 -8.48
C PRO A 82 -14.35 -0.74 -8.87
N PRO A 83 -13.10 -0.53 -9.31
CA PRO A 83 -12.07 -1.57 -9.39
C PRO A 83 -11.44 -1.83 -8.03
N PRO A 84 -11.04 -3.09 -7.73
CA PRO A 84 -10.35 -3.37 -6.48
C PRO A 84 -8.95 -2.75 -6.51
N PRO A 85 -8.44 -2.27 -5.36
CA PRO A 85 -7.11 -1.70 -5.34
C PRO A 85 -6.04 -2.78 -5.54
N LEU A 86 -4.92 -2.37 -6.15
CA LEU A 86 -3.73 -3.20 -6.17
C LEU A 86 -3.11 -3.22 -4.78
N VAL A 87 -2.44 -4.29 -4.42
CA VAL A 87 -1.78 -4.41 -3.11
C VAL A 87 -0.31 -4.76 -3.31
N MET A 88 0.55 -3.91 -2.78
CA MET A 88 1.98 -4.12 -2.75
C MET A 88 2.41 -4.27 -1.29
N MET A 89 3.14 -5.35 -0.98
CA MET A 89 3.53 -5.66 0.39
C MET A 89 4.97 -5.24 0.65
N LEU A 90 5.23 -4.76 1.87
CA LEU A 90 6.58 -4.48 2.35
C LEU A 90 7.02 -5.64 3.24
N THR A 91 8.05 -6.37 2.82
CA THR A 91 8.51 -7.58 3.48
C THR A 91 9.90 -7.40 4.07
N ALA A 92 10.21 -8.12 5.14
CA ALA A 92 11.56 -8.15 5.69
C ALA A 92 12.49 -8.89 4.72
N TYR A 93 13.73 -8.43 4.65
CA TYR A 93 14.74 -9.09 3.83
C TYR A 93 14.93 -10.54 4.29
N GLY A 94 14.89 -11.45 3.33
CA GLY A 94 15.11 -12.88 3.62
C GLY A 94 13.87 -13.63 4.07
N ASP A 95 12.72 -12.97 4.23
CA ASP A 95 11.48 -13.63 4.67
C ASP A 95 10.74 -14.20 3.46
N THR A 96 11.26 -15.32 2.94
CA THR A 96 10.69 -15.96 1.75
C THR A 96 9.34 -16.62 2.00
N GLU A 97 9.11 -17.09 3.25
CA GLU A 97 7.84 -17.73 3.59
C GLU A 97 6.70 -16.73 3.58
N THR A 98 6.89 -15.58 4.21
CA THR A 98 5.88 -14.53 4.23
C THR A 98 5.62 -14.00 2.82
N HIS A 99 6.67 -13.87 2.02
CA HIS A 99 6.54 -13.47 0.62
C HIS A 99 5.66 -14.46 -0.16
N ALA A 100 5.91 -15.76 0.01
CA ALA A 100 5.11 -16.79 -0.67
C ALA A 100 3.64 -16.72 -0.24
N GLN A 101 3.39 -16.53 1.06
CA GLN A 101 2.02 -16.41 1.58
C GLN A 101 1.31 -15.19 0.99
N ALA A 102 2.01 -14.06 0.89
CA ALA A 102 1.43 -12.85 0.31
C ALA A 102 1.05 -13.06 -1.15
N MET A 103 1.91 -13.71 -1.92
CA MET A 103 1.61 -13.98 -3.32
C MET A 103 0.42 -14.95 -3.47
N GLN A 104 0.30 -15.95 -2.62
CA GLN A 104 -0.85 -16.85 -2.62
C GLN A 104 -2.15 -16.12 -2.30
N LEU A 105 -2.10 -15.11 -1.42
CA LEU A 105 -3.28 -14.32 -1.05
C LEU A 105 -3.63 -13.27 -2.10
N GLY A 106 -2.83 -13.14 -3.14
CA GLY A 106 -3.15 -12.26 -4.27
C GLY A 106 -2.45 -10.92 -4.27
N ALA A 107 -1.33 -10.78 -3.53
CA ALA A 107 -0.54 -9.56 -3.61
C ALA A 107 -0.08 -9.33 -5.05
N ASN A 108 -0.14 -8.09 -5.49
CA ASN A 108 0.23 -7.74 -6.86
C ASN A 108 1.73 -7.57 -7.02
N ASP A 109 2.42 -7.17 -5.94
CA ASP A 109 3.86 -6.99 -5.95
C ASP A 109 4.36 -6.90 -4.51
N PHE A 110 5.67 -6.81 -4.33
CA PHE A 110 6.26 -6.63 -3.01
C PHE A 110 7.56 -5.83 -3.12
N LEU A 111 7.96 -5.25 -2.00
CA LEU A 111 9.25 -4.59 -1.83
C LEU A 111 9.87 -5.07 -0.54
N THR A 112 11.20 -5.18 -0.52
CA THR A 112 11.94 -5.55 0.67
C THR A 112 12.27 -4.30 1.49
N LYS A 113 12.15 -4.39 2.80
CA LYS A 113 12.59 -3.32 3.70
C LYS A 113 14.09 -3.35 3.89
N PRO A 114 14.76 -2.20 4.05
CA PRO A 114 14.22 -0.83 4.02
C PRO A 114 13.78 -0.42 2.61
N VAL A 115 12.78 0.45 2.54
CA VAL A 115 12.21 0.85 1.25
C VAL A 115 13.25 1.59 0.41
N ASP A 116 13.47 1.08 -0.80
CA ASP A 116 14.22 1.79 -1.83
C ASP A 116 13.25 2.66 -2.59
N PHE A 117 13.27 3.96 -2.33
CA PHE A 117 12.29 4.88 -2.92
C PHE A 117 12.46 5.03 -4.43
N ALA A 118 13.68 4.85 -4.95
CA ALA A 118 13.88 4.86 -6.40
C ALA A 118 13.18 3.68 -7.07
N ALA A 119 13.35 2.48 -6.48
CA ALA A 119 12.67 1.28 -6.97
C ALA A 119 11.15 1.41 -6.84
N LEU A 120 10.67 1.97 -5.74
CA LEU A 120 9.24 2.19 -5.54
C LEU A 120 8.68 3.15 -6.60
N LYS A 121 9.38 4.25 -6.88
CA LYS A 121 8.95 5.19 -7.91
C LYS A 121 8.84 4.53 -9.28
N GLU A 122 9.79 3.69 -9.65
CA GLU A 122 9.73 2.94 -10.90
C GLU A 122 8.49 2.05 -10.95
N LYS A 123 8.21 1.34 -9.87
CA LYS A 123 7.03 0.47 -9.82
C LYS A 123 5.74 1.28 -9.92
N LEU A 124 5.67 2.42 -9.26
CA LEU A 124 4.48 3.29 -9.32
C LEU A 124 4.26 3.85 -10.72
N HIS A 125 5.33 4.24 -11.41
CA HIS A 125 5.24 4.74 -12.78
C HIS A 125 4.82 3.65 -13.77
N GLY A 126 5.03 2.39 -13.43
CA GLY A 126 4.60 1.26 -14.25
C GLY A 126 3.13 0.90 -14.09
N ILE A 127 2.43 1.49 -13.12
CA ILE A 127 1.01 1.23 -12.90
C ILE A 127 0.20 2.11 -13.86
N PRO A 128 -0.68 1.53 -14.68
CA PRO A 128 -1.49 2.33 -15.60
C PRO A 128 -2.39 3.29 -14.84
N SER A 129 -2.41 4.56 -15.28
CA SER A 129 -3.37 5.50 -14.76
C SER A 129 -4.71 5.30 -15.47
N LEU A 130 -5.76 5.29 -14.70
CA LEU A 130 -7.12 5.12 -15.21
C LEU A 130 -7.75 6.47 -15.53
#